data_95d9467c3ddd2d5ae89dce7498ad975c
#
_entry.id   95d9467c3ddd2d5ae89dce7498ad975c
#
_cell.length_a   1.000
_cell.length_b   1.000
_cell.length_c   1.000
_cell.angle_alpha   90.00
_cell.angle_beta   90.00
_cell.angle_gamma   90.00
#
_symmetry.space_group_name_H-M   'P 1'
#
loop_
_entity.id
_entity.type
_entity.pdbx_description
1 polymer ?
#
loop_
_entity_poly.entity_id
_entity_poly.type
_entity_poly.pdbx_seq_one_letter_code
_entity_poly.pdbx_strand_id
1 'polypeptide(L)'
;MKTSLPFSRREFLCSTALAVGGVAFSTLPCAAAESPAEVPATRLARLSTGANICRWFRFPPNDSPEHFGGYISDAEAEQMTHIGLRHVRLCVAPKVIMDATTGAVREDRAQQLEAAVRRFQRAGLLVMVDIHNEDRAAELNPDWQAAFVKFWSALAGRLAQFDPELTLLEIINEPVFDKREQEWNTLNARLAAAIRHSAPQHTIVTTGPNWGGIDGLKKLTLLPDRNVVYSFHCYDPFAFTHQGATWAGDAVKPLRGVPYPSSPEAVAPLLPALEAHPGSQAMVEKYGKEQWNKEKLAARFRQGIEWGARNQVPLYCGEFGVFPPHTKPEHRANWFRDFGEVLAANKIGWAVWGWDEGFGLNRRKVDGKPVVDAVVAQALGLQPA
;
A
#
# COMPACT_ATOMS: atom_id res chain seq x y z
N MET A 1 -32.54 -42.39 35.54
CA MET A 1 -32.65 -40.99 35.01
C MET A 1 -31.72 -40.12 35.82
N LYS A 2 -30.55 -39.79 35.30
CA LYS A 2 -29.59 -38.82 35.90
C LYS A 2 -29.16 -37.90 34.78
N THR A 3 -29.60 -36.66 34.85
CA THR A 3 -29.23 -35.57 33.95
C THR A 3 -27.93 -34.99 34.45
N SER A 4 -26.90 -35.00 33.61
CA SER A 4 -25.62 -34.32 33.84
C SER A 4 -25.62 -33.00 33.09
N LEU A 5 -25.37 -31.89 33.83
CA LEU A 5 -25.08 -30.57 33.29
C LEU A 5 -23.57 -30.41 33.07
N PRO A 6 -23.10 -29.70 32.04
CA PRO A 6 -21.67 -29.53 31.77
C PRO A 6 -21.07 -28.39 32.60
N PHE A 7 -19.92 -28.63 33.20
CA PHE A 7 -19.12 -27.66 33.92
C PHE A 7 -18.39 -26.69 32.94
N SER A 8 -18.47 -25.42 33.25
CA SER A 8 -17.76 -24.35 32.58
C SER A 8 -16.29 -24.26 33.04
N ARG A 9 -15.38 -24.12 32.09
CA ARG A 9 -13.89 -24.05 32.28
C ARG A 9 -13.37 -22.80 33.06
N ARG A 10 -14.18 -22.12 33.83
CA ARG A 10 -13.81 -20.86 34.53
C ARG A 10 -13.54 -20.97 36.02
N GLU A 11 -13.62 -22.15 36.62
CA GLU A 11 -13.57 -22.28 38.07
C GLU A 11 -12.37 -23.07 38.65
N PHE A 12 -11.27 -23.16 37.92
CA PHE A 12 -10.12 -23.93 38.44
C PHE A 12 -8.87 -23.09 38.58
N LEU A 13 -8.88 -22.06 39.41
CA LEU A 13 -7.65 -21.41 39.95
C LEU A 13 -8.03 -20.44 41.08
N CYS A 14 -8.59 -20.92 42.16
CA CYS A 14 -8.59 -20.20 43.45
C CYS A 14 -8.96 -21.17 44.58
N SER A 15 -8.01 -21.89 45.10
CA SER A 15 -8.08 -22.41 46.48
C SER A 15 -6.77 -23.14 46.85
N THR A 16 -5.79 -22.45 47.37
CA THR A 16 -4.91 -22.90 48.42
C THR A 16 -4.23 -21.65 49.05
N ALA A 17 -4.87 -21.09 50.06
CA ALA A 17 -4.22 -20.13 50.96
C ALA A 17 -3.96 -20.83 52.26
N LEU A 18 -2.69 -21.01 52.62
CA LEU A 18 -2.23 -21.27 53.98
C LEU A 18 -1.57 -20.00 54.47
N ALA A 19 -2.10 -19.49 55.57
CA ALA A 19 -1.69 -18.26 56.24
C ALA A 19 -0.36 -18.42 56.97
N VAL A 20 0.59 -17.50 56.75
CA VAL A 20 1.54 -16.98 57.74
C VAL A 20 2.07 -15.63 57.28
N GLY A 21 1.96 -14.59 58.14
CA GLY A 21 2.76 -13.36 58.06
C GLY A 21 2.20 -12.24 57.17
N GLY A 22 1.61 -11.21 57.80
CA GLY A 22 1.04 -10.05 57.11
C GLY A 22 2.07 -9.22 56.34
N VAL A 23 1.96 -9.25 55.05
CA VAL A 23 2.40 -8.20 54.13
C VAL A 23 1.21 -7.95 53.24
N ALA A 24 0.66 -6.75 53.31
CA ALA A 24 -0.43 -6.33 52.42
C ALA A 24 0.09 -6.26 51.00
N PHE A 25 -0.13 -7.33 50.21
CA PHE A 25 -0.01 -7.25 48.78
C PHE A 25 -1.25 -6.50 48.25
N SER A 26 -1.05 -5.25 47.85
CA SER A 26 -2.00 -4.55 47.00
C SER A 26 -2.13 -5.35 45.70
N THR A 27 -3.21 -6.10 45.56
CA THR A 27 -3.59 -6.68 44.26
C THR A 27 -3.97 -5.52 43.34
N LEU A 28 -3.01 -5.07 42.51
CA LEU A 28 -3.34 -4.23 41.38
C LEU A 28 -4.35 -5.04 40.51
N PRO A 29 -5.48 -4.46 40.13
CA PRO A 29 -6.38 -5.12 39.24
C PRO A 29 -5.61 -5.40 37.94
N CYS A 30 -5.57 -6.65 37.50
CA CYS A 30 -5.13 -7.02 36.16
C CYS A 30 -6.11 -6.33 35.23
N ALA A 31 -5.71 -5.18 34.66
CA ALA A 31 -6.48 -4.52 33.63
C ALA A 31 -6.65 -5.55 32.51
N ALA A 32 -7.90 -5.96 32.25
CA ALA A 32 -8.21 -6.75 31.06
C ALA A 32 -7.64 -5.98 29.88
N ALA A 33 -6.80 -6.63 29.08
CA ALA A 33 -6.25 -6.02 27.89
C ALA A 33 -7.42 -5.51 27.06
N GLU A 34 -7.53 -4.19 26.90
CA GLU A 34 -8.55 -3.58 26.05
C GLU A 34 -8.40 -4.17 24.65
N SER A 35 -9.53 -4.55 24.04
CA SER A 35 -9.53 -4.98 22.63
C SER A 35 -8.88 -3.89 21.79
N PRO A 36 -8.03 -4.23 20.79
CA PRO A 36 -7.40 -3.24 19.93
C PRO A 36 -8.46 -2.31 19.33
N ALA A 37 -8.21 -1.01 19.35
CA ALA A 37 -9.12 -0.03 18.75
C ALA A 37 -9.22 -0.27 17.24
N GLU A 38 -10.43 -0.13 16.68
CA GLU A 38 -10.63 -0.18 15.22
C GLU A 38 -10.00 1.03 14.55
N VAL A 39 -9.78 0.94 13.22
CA VAL A 39 -9.28 2.08 12.44
C VAL A 39 -10.26 3.25 12.56
N PRO A 40 -9.83 4.43 13.05
CA PRO A 40 -10.70 5.59 13.17
C PRO A 40 -11.28 6.03 11.82
N ALA A 41 -12.57 6.36 11.78
CA ALA A 41 -13.24 6.81 10.57
C ALA A 41 -12.59 8.06 9.96
N THR A 42 -12.00 8.92 10.79
CA THR A 42 -11.25 10.11 10.37
C THR A 42 -10.03 9.75 9.55
N ARG A 43 -9.29 8.68 9.91
CA ARG A 43 -8.14 8.17 9.16
C ARG A 43 -8.57 7.57 7.83
N LEU A 44 -9.66 6.78 7.83
CA LEU A 44 -10.20 6.22 6.58
C LEU A 44 -10.67 7.33 5.62
N ALA A 45 -11.29 8.39 6.11
CA ALA A 45 -11.68 9.53 5.28
C ALA A 45 -10.46 10.23 4.64
N ARG A 46 -9.34 10.32 5.35
CA ARG A 46 -8.08 10.88 4.83
C ARG A 46 -7.41 9.98 3.78
N LEU A 47 -7.68 8.69 3.78
CA LEU A 47 -7.18 7.75 2.74
C LEU A 47 -7.97 7.83 1.44
N SER A 48 -9.00 8.67 1.32
CA SER A 48 -9.88 8.72 0.14
C SER A 48 -9.14 9.01 -1.17
N THR A 49 -8.18 9.93 -1.17
CA THR A 49 -7.45 10.37 -2.38
C THR A 49 -5.98 10.60 -2.05
N GLY A 50 -5.08 9.93 -2.74
CA GLY A 50 -3.66 10.05 -2.49
C GLY A 50 -2.78 9.84 -3.70
N ALA A 51 -1.49 10.07 -3.51
CA ALA A 51 -0.46 9.79 -4.51
C ALA A 51 0.78 9.17 -3.87
N ASN A 52 1.43 8.29 -4.62
CA ASN A 52 2.73 7.73 -4.24
C ASN A 52 3.84 8.73 -4.52
N ILE A 53 4.76 8.88 -3.56
CA ILE A 53 6.02 9.63 -3.73
C ILE A 53 7.12 8.59 -3.96
N CYS A 54 7.52 8.43 -5.24
CA CYS A 54 8.28 7.27 -5.68
C CYS A 54 9.79 7.45 -5.62
N ARG A 55 10.29 8.68 -5.81
CA ARG A 55 11.73 8.91 -6.05
C ARG A 55 12.48 9.58 -4.91
N TRP A 56 11.83 9.96 -3.84
CA TRP A 56 12.50 10.64 -2.73
C TRP A 56 13.39 9.69 -1.92
N PHE A 57 12.79 8.66 -1.32
CA PHE A 57 13.50 7.69 -0.46
C PHE A 57 13.56 6.28 -1.06
N ARG A 58 12.92 6.03 -2.21
CA ARG A 58 12.95 4.72 -2.86
C ARG A 58 14.07 4.61 -3.90
N PHE A 59 14.14 5.57 -4.83
CA PHE A 59 15.14 5.64 -5.89
C PHE A 59 15.80 7.01 -5.93
N PRO A 60 16.52 7.41 -4.86
CA PRO A 60 17.26 8.66 -4.90
C PRO A 60 18.32 8.59 -6.01
N PRO A 61 18.47 9.65 -6.82
CA PRO A 61 19.47 9.69 -7.90
C PRO A 61 20.89 9.74 -7.35
N ASN A 62 21.04 10.18 -6.11
CA ASN A 62 22.29 10.23 -5.37
C ASN A 62 22.01 10.21 -3.87
N ASP A 63 23.06 10.08 -3.06
CA ASP A 63 22.96 10.03 -1.58
C ASP A 63 23.21 11.40 -0.93
N SER A 64 22.91 12.50 -1.64
CA SER A 64 23.20 13.85 -1.16
C SER A 64 22.19 14.37 -0.14
N PRO A 65 22.63 15.16 0.87
CA PRO A 65 21.73 15.84 1.81
C PRO A 65 20.71 16.75 1.13
N GLU A 66 21.09 17.39 0.03
CA GLU A 66 20.25 18.31 -0.75
C GLU A 66 19.05 17.57 -1.35
N HIS A 67 19.26 16.36 -1.90
CA HIS A 67 18.18 15.54 -2.41
C HIS A 67 17.18 15.20 -1.30
N PHE A 68 17.65 14.63 -0.19
CA PHE A 68 16.77 14.21 0.89
C PHE A 68 16.14 15.40 1.64
N GLY A 69 16.80 16.55 1.72
CA GLY A 69 16.28 17.75 2.37
C GLY A 69 15.23 18.52 1.56
N GLY A 70 15.27 18.41 0.20
CA GLY A 70 14.54 19.33 -0.66
C GLY A 70 13.80 18.77 -1.87
N TYR A 71 13.67 17.43 -2.00
CA TYR A 71 13.06 16.80 -3.19
C TYR A 71 11.62 17.26 -3.43
N ILE A 72 10.79 17.28 -2.41
CA ILE A 72 9.46 17.91 -2.41
C ILE A 72 9.56 19.19 -1.57
N SER A 73 9.20 20.34 -2.11
CA SER A 73 9.14 21.61 -1.38
C SER A 73 7.85 21.77 -0.58
N ASP A 74 7.83 22.73 0.36
CA ASP A 74 6.60 23.05 1.11
C ASP A 74 5.48 23.52 0.15
N ALA A 75 5.79 24.39 -0.81
CA ALA A 75 4.82 24.82 -1.82
C ALA A 75 4.29 23.66 -2.69
N GLU A 76 5.12 22.66 -2.97
CA GLU A 76 4.67 21.47 -3.71
C GLU A 76 3.75 20.59 -2.87
N ALA A 77 4.00 20.45 -1.56
CA ALA A 77 3.11 19.75 -0.65
C ALA A 77 1.76 20.47 -0.50
N GLU A 78 1.75 21.81 -0.42
CA GLU A 78 0.53 22.62 -0.43
C GLU A 78 -0.26 22.45 -1.73
N GLN A 79 0.42 22.40 -2.88
CA GLN A 79 -0.23 22.13 -4.16
C GLN A 79 -0.92 20.76 -4.20
N MET A 80 -0.32 19.72 -3.62
CA MET A 80 -0.97 18.40 -3.51
C MET A 80 -2.33 18.51 -2.80
N THR A 81 -2.38 19.24 -1.70
CA THR A 81 -3.63 19.50 -0.98
C THR A 81 -4.61 20.33 -1.83
N HIS A 82 -4.11 21.35 -2.52
CA HIS A 82 -4.94 22.22 -3.36
C HIS A 82 -5.62 21.47 -4.50
N ILE A 83 -4.94 20.53 -5.15
CA ILE A 83 -5.56 19.71 -6.21
C ILE A 83 -6.53 18.65 -5.68
N GLY A 84 -6.63 18.45 -4.35
CA GLY A 84 -7.58 17.55 -3.71
C GLY A 84 -6.99 16.26 -3.15
N LEU A 85 -5.65 16.11 -3.13
CA LEU A 85 -5.03 14.99 -2.41
C LEU A 85 -5.19 15.19 -0.88
N ARG A 86 -5.42 14.11 -0.16
CA ARG A 86 -5.59 14.09 1.29
C ARG A 86 -4.46 13.33 1.99
N HIS A 87 -3.74 12.52 1.27
CA HIS A 87 -2.57 11.80 1.78
C HIS A 87 -1.52 11.56 0.72
N VAL A 88 -0.33 11.23 1.19
CA VAL A 88 0.76 10.69 0.38
C VAL A 88 1.17 9.32 0.91
N ARG A 89 1.46 8.39 0.00
CA ARG A 89 2.16 7.15 0.32
C ARG A 89 3.63 7.37 -0.01
N LEU A 90 4.44 7.54 1.04
CA LEU A 90 5.86 7.85 0.94
C LEU A 90 6.67 6.56 0.88
N CYS A 91 7.16 6.23 -0.33
CA CYS A 91 7.91 5.00 -0.59
C CYS A 91 9.35 5.13 -0.09
N VAL A 92 9.77 4.24 0.82
CA VAL A 92 11.09 4.25 1.46
C VAL A 92 11.77 2.90 1.26
N ALA A 93 12.88 2.87 0.50
CA ALA A 93 13.62 1.63 0.30
C ALA A 93 14.45 1.27 1.54
N PRO A 94 14.43 0.01 2.00
CA PRO A 94 15.27 -0.44 3.12
C PRO A 94 16.74 -0.09 2.93
N LYS A 95 17.30 -0.27 1.75
CA LYS A 95 18.71 0.06 1.42
C LYS A 95 19.09 1.52 1.70
N VAL A 96 18.11 2.42 1.76
CA VAL A 96 18.33 3.86 2.05
C VAL A 96 18.39 4.12 3.55
N ILE A 97 17.59 3.44 4.35
CA ILE A 97 17.33 3.80 5.76
C ILE A 97 17.72 2.70 6.76
N MET A 98 17.94 1.47 6.32
CA MET A 98 18.18 0.31 7.16
C MET A 98 19.57 -0.27 6.92
N ASP A 99 20.27 -0.65 7.98
CA ASP A 99 21.39 -1.60 7.91
C ASP A 99 20.83 -3.02 7.78
N ALA A 100 21.05 -3.64 6.63
CA ALA A 100 20.45 -4.93 6.29
C ALA A 100 20.92 -6.10 7.19
N THR A 101 22.09 -5.96 7.84
CA THR A 101 22.66 -7.00 8.70
C THR A 101 22.13 -6.92 10.12
N THR A 102 22.05 -5.72 10.67
CA THR A 102 21.70 -5.50 12.08
C THR A 102 20.25 -5.11 12.30
N GLY A 103 19.60 -4.57 11.27
CA GLY A 103 18.28 -3.92 11.36
C GLY A 103 18.33 -2.52 11.99
N ALA A 104 19.52 -1.94 12.15
CA ALA A 104 19.64 -0.59 12.69
C ALA A 104 19.09 0.45 11.69
N VAL A 105 18.40 1.45 12.22
CA VAL A 105 17.94 2.60 11.43
C VAL A 105 19.12 3.56 11.23
N ARG A 106 19.38 3.99 10.01
CA ARG A 106 20.36 5.01 9.68
C ARG A 106 19.88 6.36 10.19
N GLU A 107 20.59 6.93 11.16
CA GLU A 107 20.18 8.13 11.89
C GLU A 107 19.95 9.34 10.98
N ASP A 108 20.89 9.59 10.05
CA ASP A 108 20.82 10.69 9.09
C ASP A 108 19.57 10.60 8.20
N ARG A 109 19.23 9.39 7.73
CA ARG A 109 18.07 9.13 6.87
C ARG A 109 16.76 9.16 7.64
N ALA A 110 16.76 8.71 8.89
CA ALA A 110 15.59 8.82 9.76
C ALA A 110 15.21 10.27 10.03
N GLN A 111 16.19 11.13 10.35
CA GLN A 111 15.95 12.56 10.54
C GLN A 111 15.39 13.23 9.28
N GLN A 112 15.89 12.86 8.10
CA GLN A 112 15.38 13.36 6.82
C GLN A 112 13.96 12.86 6.53
N LEU A 113 13.66 11.58 6.83
CA LEU A 113 12.32 11.03 6.72
C LEU A 113 11.34 11.74 7.65
N GLU A 114 11.73 11.98 8.90
CA GLU A 114 10.92 12.73 9.87
C GLU A 114 10.66 14.17 9.38
N ALA A 115 11.66 14.82 8.79
CA ALA A 115 11.49 16.16 8.21
C ALA A 115 10.50 16.14 7.02
N ALA A 116 10.55 15.09 6.19
CA ALA A 116 9.60 14.90 5.09
C ALA A 116 8.17 14.68 5.60
N VAL A 117 8.00 13.84 6.63
CA VAL A 117 6.70 13.62 7.29
C VAL A 117 6.13 14.93 7.83
N ARG A 118 6.93 15.71 8.57
CA ARG A 118 6.51 17.03 9.07
C ARG A 118 6.09 17.97 7.95
N ARG A 119 6.80 17.96 6.81
CA ARG A 119 6.49 18.80 5.65
C ARG A 119 5.10 18.53 5.10
N PHE A 120 4.77 17.28 4.85
CA PHE A 120 3.44 16.91 4.37
C PHE A 120 2.34 17.19 5.39
N GLN A 121 2.60 16.92 6.67
CA GLN A 121 1.62 17.19 7.74
C GLN A 121 1.34 18.70 7.90
N ARG A 122 2.36 19.57 7.75
CA ARG A 122 2.12 21.02 7.73
C ARG A 122 1.22 21.46 6.58
N ALA A 123 1.28 20.78 5.44
CA ALA A 123 0.37 20.98 4.32
C ALA A 123 -1.02 20.35 4.51
N GLY A 124 -1.28 19.69 5.65
CA GLY A 124 -2.56 19.04 5.96
C GLY A 124 -2.71 17.63 5.38
N LEU A 125 -1.64 17.04 4.82
CA LEU A 125 -1.65 15.69 4.26
C LEU A 125 -1.37 14.64 5.35
N LEU A 126 -2.11 13.54 5.31
CA LEU A 126 -1.72 12.32 6.02
C LEU A 126 -0.54 11.68 5.27
N VAL A 127 0.40 11.11 6.02
CA VAL A 127 1.56 10.39 5.47
C VAL A 127 1.46 8.91 5.82
N MET A 128 1.38 8.08 4.80
CA MET A 128 1.60 6.63 4.92
C MET A 128 3.07 6.36 4.61
N VAL A 129 3.84 5.92 5.59
CA VAL A 129 5.23 5.50 5.40
C VAL A 129 5.24 4.06 4.96
N ASP A 130 5.57 3.83 3.70
CA ASP A 130 5.67 2.52 3.06
C ASP A 130 7.13 2.06 2.98
N ILE A 131 7.43 0.88 3.51
CA ILE A 131 8.74 0.26 3.29
C ILE A 131 8.73 -0.49 1.97
N HIS A 132 9.35 0.13 0.97
CA HIS A 132 9.32 -0.28 -0.43
C HIS A 132 10.57 -1.09 -0.78
N ASN A 133 10.56 -2.40 -0.50
CA ASN A 133 11.67 -3.28 -0.80
C ASN A 133 11.66 -3.74 -2.27
N GLU A 134 12.82 -3.66 -2.93
CA GLU A 134 13.02 -4.14 -4.30
C GLU A 134 13.79 -5.46 -4.36
N ASP A 135 14.45 -5.83 -3.25
CA ASP A 135 15.21 -7.08 -3.16
C ASP A 135 14.31 -8.22 -2.67
N ARG A 136 13.68 -8.88 -3.63
CA ARG A 136 12.76 -10.00 -3.35
C ARG A 136 13.47 -11.22 -2.77
N ALA A 137 14.75 -11.40 -3.08
CA ALA A 137 15.53 -12.50 -2.51
C ALA A 137 15.80 -12.26 -1.01
N ALA A 138 16.03 -11.01 -0.62
CA ALA A 138 16.20 -10.66 0.79
C ALA A 138 14.95 -10.98 1.62
N GLU A 139 13.75 -10.77 1.09
CA GLU A 139 12.49 -11.07 1.79
C GLU A 139 12.38 -12.54 2.22
N LEU A 140 13.00 -13.44 1.48
CA LEU A 140 13.00 -14.88 1.75
C LEU A 140 14.15 -15.34 2.66
N ASN A 141 15.05 -14.42 3.05
CA ASN A 141 16.20 -14.72 3.92
C ASN A 141 15.79 -14.55 5.40
N PRO A 142 15.90 -15.60 6.24
CA PRO A 142 15.52 -15.52 7.67
C PRO A 142 16.32 -14.48 8.48
N ASP A 143 17.62 -14.28 8.17
CA ASP A 143 18.45 -13.30 8.87
C ASP A 143 18.02 -11.88 8.52
N TRP A 144 17.72 -11.61 7.25
CA TRP A 144 17.15 -10.34 6.81
C TRP A 144 15.79 -10.10 7.45
N GLN A 145 14.91 -11.12 7.53
CA GLN A 145 13.62 -11.00 8.20
C GLN A 145 13.76 -10.65 9.68
N ALA A 146 14.76 -11.26 10.38
CA ALA A 146 15.03 -10.95 11.77
C ALA A 146 15.54 -9.51 11.95
N ALA A 147 16.42 -9.05 11.05
CA ALA A 147 16.90 -7.67 11.00
C ALA A 147 15.74 -6.70 10.70
N PHE A 148 14.85 -7.06 9.77
CA PHE A 148 13.71 -6.23 9.37
C PHE A 148 12.66 -6.06 10.49
N VAL A 149 12.45 -7.08 11.34
CA VAL A 149 11.62 -6.95 12.55
C VAL A 149 12.24 -5.96 13.55
N LYS A 150 13.57 -6.01 13.77
CA LYS A 150 14.28 -5.04 14.62
C LYS A 150 14.20 -3.62 14.04
N PHE A 151 14.39 -3.49 12.74
CA PHE A 151 14.26 -2.23 12.02
C PHE A 151 12.89 -1.61 12.22
N TRP A 152 11.80 -2.38 12.03
CA TRP A 152 10.45 -1.87 12.24
C TRP A 152 10.19 -1.46 13.69
N SER A 153 10.69 -2.22 14.68
CA SER A 153 10.58 -1.80 16.09
C SER A 153 11.24 -0.44 16.31
N ALA A 154 12.43 -0.22 15.76
CA ALA A 154 13.15 1.05 15.91
C ALA A 154 12.48 2.19 15.12
N LEU A 155 12.13 1.97 13.85
CA LEU A 155 11.50 2.99 13.00
C LEU A 155 10.11 3.38 13.54
N ALA A 156 9.29 2.42 13.93
CA ALA A 156 7.97 2.68 14.50
C ALA A 156 8.06 3.50 15.80
N GLY A 157 9.05 3.20 16.67
CA GLY A 157 9.31 4.00 17.87
C GLY A 157 9.65 5.46 17.56
N ARG A 158 10.40 5.70 16.48
CA ARG A 158 10.67 7.07 16.00
C ARG A 158 9.42 7.74 15.45
N LEU A 159 8.63 7.02 14.66
CA LEU A 159 7.43 7.56 14.04
C LEU A 159 6.27 7.73 15.03
N ALA A 160 6.32 7.08 16.20
CA ALA A 160 5.34 7.23 17.27
C ALA A 160 5.25 8.65 17.85
N GLN A 161 6.25 9.52 17.61
CA GLN A 161 6.20 10.94 17.98
C GLN A 161 5.23 11.78 17.15
N PHE A 162 4.81 11.27 15.97
CA PHE A 162 3.89 11.97 15.08
C PHE A 162 2.44 11.70 15.43
N ASP A 163 1.56 12.60 15.01
CA ASP A 163 0.11 12.45 15.19
C ASP A 163 -0.37 11.16 14.51
N PRO A 164 -0.95 10.20 15.25
CA PRO A 164 -1.49 8.98 14.67
C PRO A 164 -2.68 9.20 13.73
N GLU A 165 -3.35 10.37 13.78
CA GLU A 165 -4.38 10.75 12.80
C GLU A 165 -3.79 11.15 11.44
N LEU A 166 -2.48 11.43 11.41
CA LEU A 166 -1.77 11.91 10.21
C LEU A 166 -0.60 10.99 9.81
N THR A 167 -0.40 9.86 10.49
CA THR A 167 0.73 8.95 10.18
C THR A 167 0.28 7.51 10.22
N LEU A 168 0.41 6.81 9.09
CA LEU A 168 0.16 5.38 8.96
C LEU A 168 1.47 4.66 8.62
N LEU A 169 1.56 3.40 9.04
CA LEU A 169 2.77 2.58 8.90
C LEU A 169 2.46 1.36 8.02
N GLU A 170 2.96 1.35 6.79
CA GLU A 170 2.78 0.24 5.86
C GLU A 170 3.97 -0.71 5.95
N ILE A 171 3.69 -1.96 6.35
CA ILE A 171 4.69 -2.96 6.73
C ILE A 171 5.74 -3.17 5.64
N ILE A 172 5.29 -3.44 4.42
CA ILE A 172 6.15 -3.59 3.24
C ILE A 172 5.26 -3.46 1.99
N ASN A 173 5.82 -2.93 0.94
CA ASN A 173 5.23 -2.94 -0.40
C ASN A 173 4.91 -4.39 -0.83
N GLU A 174 4.71 -4.69 -1.99
CA GLU A 174 4.37 -5.94 -2.68
C GLU A 174 5.21 -7.18 -2.26
N PRO A 175 4.95 -7.89 -1.15
CA PRO A 175 5.73 -9.06 -0.76
C PRO A 175 5.58 -10.20 -1.77
N VAL A 176 6.70 -10.91 -2.06
CA VAL A 176 6.70 -12.01 -3.03
C VAL A 176 7.05 -13.32 -2.35
N PHE A 177 6.03 -14.05 -1.95
CA PHE A 177 6.11 -15.35 -1.27
C PHE A 177 5.34 -16.42 -2.04
N ASP A 178 5.64 -16.57 -3.34
CA ASP A 178 4.93 -17.52 -4.19
C ASP A 178 5.02 -18.96 -3.63
N LYS A 179 3.86 -19.59 -3.44
CA LYS A 179 3.69 -20.91 -2.78
C LYS A 179 4.22 -21.00 -1.34
N ARG A 180 4.53 -19.86 -0.72
CA ARG A 180 5.04 -19.73 0.65
C ARG A 180 4.18 -18.76 1.47
N GLU A 181 2.89 -18.70 1.21
CA GLU A 181 1.96 -17.71 1.79
C GLU A 181 1.92 -17.78 3.33
N GLN A 182 2.11 -18.99 3.90
CA GLN A 182 2.16 -19.15 5.36
C GLN A 182 3.40 -18.52 5.99
N GLU A 183 4.52 -18.46 5.26
CA GLU A 183 5.73 -17.79 5.73
C GLU A 183 5.51 -16.28 5.74
N TRP A 184 4.87 -15.73 4.70
CA TRP A 184 4.46 -14.33 4.70
C TRP A 184 3.53 -14.02 5.88
N ASN A 185 2.50 -14.82 6.11
CA ASN A 185 1.56 -14.60 7.21
C ASN A 185 2.26 -14.59 8.58
N THR A 186 3.24 -15.47 8.76
CA THR A 186 4.05 -15.54 9.99
C THR A 186 4.93 -14.29 10.14
N LEU A 187 5.61 -13.87 9.09
CA LEU A 187 6.45 -12.67 9.10
C LEU A 187 5.61 -11.40 9.29
N ASN A 188 4.49 -11.29 8.58
CA ASN A 188 3.54 -10.17 8.68
C ASN A 188 3.04 -9.98 10.13
N ALA A 189 2.67 -11.06 10.79
CA ALA A 189 2.24 -11.02 12.19
C ALA A 189 3.37 -10.56 13.14
N ARG A 190 4.60 -11.01 12.93
CA ARG A 190 5.78 -10.57 13.70
C ARG A 190 6.08 -9.10 13.52
N LEU A 191 6.02 -8.62 12.27
CA LEU A 191 6.24 -7.21 11.91
C LEU A 191 5.15 -6.33 12.52
N ALA A 192 3.88 -6.71 12.36
CA ALA A 192 2.75 -5.99 12.96
C ALA A 192 2.86 -5.90 14.48
N ALA A 193 3.26 -6.98 15.16
CA ALA A 193 3.47 -6.99 16.60
C ALA A 193 4.61 -6.05 17.02
N ALA A 194 5.72 -6.02 16.28
CA ALA A 194 6.84 -5.12 16.56
C ALA A 194 6.44 -3.64 16.37
N ILE A 195 5.71 -3.32 15.31
CA ILE A 195 5.17 -1.98 15.04
C ILE A 195 4.21 -1.58 16.17
N ARG A 196 3.23 -2.43 16.50
CA ARG A 196 2.22 -2.13 17.54
C ARG A 196 2.83 -1.90 18.90
N HIS A 197 3.85 -2.67 19.26
CA HIS A 197 4.59 -2.47 20.51
C HIS A 197 5.24 -1.08 20.60
N SER A 198 5.83 -0.61 19.49
CA SER A 198 6.59 0.64 19.45
C SER A 198 5.74 1.86 19.09
N ALA A 199 4.63 1.68 18.37
CA ALA A 199 3.70 2.75 17.95
C ALA A 199 2.24 2.33 18.22
N PRO A 200 1.81 2.31 19.50
CA PRO A 200 0.55 1.67 19.92
C PRO A 200 -0.70 2.32 19.32
N GLN A 201 -0.67 3.59 18.96
CA GLN A 201 -1.84 4.31 18.45
C GLN A 201 -1.92 4.38 16.91
N HIS A 202 -0.84 4.04 16.20
CA HIS A 202 -0.77 4.21 14.75
C HIS A 202 -1.53 3.10 14.02
N THR A 203 -2.18 3.44 12.91
CA THR A 203 -2.79 2.47 12.02
C THR A 203 -1.70 1.77 11.22
N ILE A 204 -1.74 0.44 11.23
CA ILE A 204 -0.88 -0.41 10.41
C ILE A 204 -1.56 -0.63 9.06
N VAL A 205 -0.77 -0.64 7.99
CA VAL A 205 -1.24 -1.04 6.66
C VAL A 205 -0.48 -2.30 6.27
N THR A 206 -1.20 -3.32 5.78
CA THR A 206 -0.62 -4.58 5.33
C THR A 206 -1.23 -5.03 4.02
N THR A 207 -0.52 -5.88 3.29
CA THR A 207 -0.96 -6.41 2.00
C THR A 207 -0.73 -7.90 1.89
N GLY A 208 -1.40 -8.55 0.94
CA GLY A 208 -1.26 -9.97 0.68
C GLY A 208 0.04 -10.33 -0.04
N PRO A 209 0.45 -11.61 0.00
CA PRO A 209 1.56 -12.10 -0.81
C PRO A 209 1.25 -11.99 -2.31
N ASN A 210 2.24 -12.24 -3.14
CA ASN A 210 2.14 -12.22 -4.60
C ASN A 210 1.84 -10.82 -5.15
N TRP A 211 2.80 -9.91 -4.94
CA TRP A 211 2.78 -8.55 -5.49
C TRP A 211 1.62 -7.68 -4.98
N GLY A 212 1.15 -7.92 -3.76
CA GLY A 212 0.07 -7.12 -3.18
C GLY A 212 -1.25 -7.11 -3.98
N GLY A 213 -1.39 -7.96 -4.98
CA GLY A 213 -2.60 -7.99 -5.81
C GLY A 213 -3.86 -8.34 -5.02
N ILE A 214 -5.02 -7.95 -5.53
CA ILE A 214 -6.31 -8.15 -4.84
C ILE A 214 -6.60 -9.63 -4.52
N ASP A 215 -6.08 -10.57 -5.31
CA ASP A 215 -6.18 -12.01 -5.04
C ASP A 215 -5.33 -12.45 -3.85
N GLY A 216 -4.27 -11.71 -3.54
CA GLY A 216 -3.42 -11.93 -2.39
C GLY A 216 -4.14 -11.72 -1.06
N LEU A 217 -5.17 -10.87 -1.02
CA LEU A 217 -5.98 -10.65 0.18
C LEU A 217 -6.60 -11.94 0.72
N LYS A 218 -7.06 -12.83 -0.17
CA LYS A 218 -7.67 -14.12 0.21
C LYS A 218 -6.68 -15.11 0.85
N LYS A 219 -5.38 -14.86 0.68
CA LYS A 219 -4.29 -15.68 1.21
C LYS A 219 -3.73 -15.14 2.53
N LEU A 220 -4.22 -13.98 2.97
CA LEU A 220 -3.83 -13.40 4.25
C LEU A 220 -4.54 -14.09 5.41
N THR A 221 -3.77 -14.39 6.45
CA THR A 221 -4.30 -14.59 7.81
C THR A 221 -4.52 -13.21 8.43
N LEU A 222 -5.74 -12.93 8.90
CA LEU A 222 -6.03 -11.67 9.55
C LEU A 222 -5.13 -11.46 10.76
N LEU A 223 -4.64 -10.24 10.92
CA LEU A 223 -3.95 -9.83 12.13
C LEU A 223 -4.96 -9.76 13.28
N PRO A 224 -4.57 -10.12 14.51
CA PRO A 224 -5.45 -9.99 15.69
C PRO A 224 -5.73 -8.53 16.05
N ASP A 225 -4.92 -7.62 15.55
CA ASP A 225 -5.06 -6.17 15.67
C ASP A 225 -6.18 -5.65 14.77
N ARG A 226 -7.07 -4.82 15.28
CA ARG A 226 -8.17 -4.24 14.51
C ARG A 226 -7.88 -2.86 13.95
N ASN A 227 -6.82 -2.19 14.42
CA ASN A 227 -6.38 -0.90 13.87
C ASN A 227 -5.45 -1.13 12.66
N VAL A 228 -5.96 -1.87 11.68
CA VAL A 228 -5.23 -2.31 10.47
C VAL A 228 -6.07 -2.07 9.22
N VAL A 229 -5.46 -1.47 8.20
CA VAL A 229 -6.00 -1.33 6.84
C VAL A 229 -5.35 -2.39 5.94
N TYR A 230 -6.15 -3.05 5.13
CA TYR A 230 -5.71 -4.09 4.19
C TYR A 230 -5.59 -3.51 2.79
N SER A 231 -4.35 -3.38 2.33
CA SER A 231 -4.00 -2.79 1.04
C SER A 231 -3.98 -3.84 -0.08
N PHE A 232 -4.32 -3.39 -1.29
CA PHE A 232 -4.06 -4.12 -2.51
C PHE A 232 -3.60 -3.17 -3.62
N HIS A 233 -2.91 -3.72 -4.62
CA HIS A 233 -2.51 -3.02 -5.84
C HIS A 233 -3.28 -3.60 -7.03
N CYS A 234 -3.58 -2.77 -8.02
CA CYS A 234 -4.27 -3.24 -9.21
C CYS A 234 -3.86 -2.46 -10.46
N TYR A 235 -3.24 -3.18 -11.37
CA TYR A 235 -2.87 -2.69 -12.69
C TYR A 235 -3.60 -3.44 -13.82
N ASP A 236 -4.73 -4.08 -13.49
CA ASP A 236 -5.54 -4.76 -14.51
C ASP A 236 -6.27 -3.75 -15.42
N PRO A 237 -6.35 -4.02 -16.72
CA PRO A 237 -5.74 -5.13 -17.45
C PRO A 237 -4.28 -4.82 -17.87
N PHE A 238 -3.37 -5.74 -17.59
CA PHE A 238 -1.93 -5.54 -17.73
C PHE A 238 -1.47 -5.20 -19.16
N ALA A 239 -2.12 -5.78 -20.17
CA ALA A 239 -1.86 -5.47 -21.59
C ALA A 239 -2.08 -3.99 -21.92
N PHE A 240 -3.03 -3.33 -21.26
CA PHE A 240 -3.31 -1.91 -21.43
C PHE A 240 -2.42 -1.05 -20.58
N THR A 241 -2.36 -1.33 -19.27
CA THR A 241 -1.69 -0.47 -18.30
C THR A 241 -0.17 -0.47 -18.41
N HIS A 242 0.43 -1.55 -18.93
CA HIS A 242 1.88 -1.71 -19.06
C HIS A 242 2.38 -1.74 -20.50
N GLN A 243 1.53 -1.36 -21.48
CA GLN A 243 1.95 -1.36 -22.88
C GLN A 243 3.24 -0.54 -23.08
N GLY A 244 4.26 -1.18 -23.67
CA GLY A 244 5.56 -0.59 -23.94
C GLY A 244 6.53 -0.54 -22.75
N ALA A 245 6.15 -1.01 -21.57
CA ALA A 245 7.03 -1.06 -20.40
C ALA A 245 8.13 -2.12 -20.61
N THR A 246 9.37 -1.67 -20.70
CA THR A 246 10.52 -2.54 -21.03
C THR A 246 10.95 -3.46 -19.89
N TRP A 247 10.58 -3.14 -18.66
CA TRP A 247 10.88 -3.88 -17.44
C TRP A 247 9.79 -4.86 -17.01
N ALA A 248 8.59 -4.77 -17.63
CA ALA A 248 7.40 -5.52 -17.21
C ALA A 248 7.21 -6.85 -17.98
N GLY A 249 8.23 -7.28 -18.70
CA GLY A 249 8.28 -8.54 -19.43
C GLY A 249 8.11 -8.40 -20.94
N ASP A 250 8.53 -9.44 -21.66
CA ASP A 250 8.63 -9.41 -23.12
C ASP A 250 7.28 -9.30 -23.83
N ALA A 251 6.20 -9.77 -23.20
CA ALA A 251 4.87 -9.74 -23.77
C ALA A 251 4.29 -8.32 -23.90
N VAL A 252 4.60 -7.40 -22.99
CA VAL A 252 4.10 -6.02 -23.01
C VAL A 252 5.03 -5.02 -23.69
N LYS A 253 6.32 -5.35 -23.76
CA LYS A 253 7.37 -4.50 -24.31
C LYS A 253 7.11 -4.00 -25.74
N PRO A 254 6.61 -4.80 -26.70
CA PRO A 254 6.30 -4.32 -28.05
C PRO A 254 4.92 -3.66 -28.18
N LEU A 255 4.06 -3.69 -27.14
CA LEU A 255 2.70 -3.19 -27.23
C LEU A 255 2.66 -1.66 -27.37
N ARG A 256 1.85 -1.15 -28.29
CA ARG A 256 1.65 0.27 -28.57
C ARG A 256 0.20 0.51 -28.97
N GLY A 257 -0.42 1.56 -28.41
CA GLY A 257 -1.75 2.00 -28.83
C GLY A 257 -2.88 1.03 -28.46
N VAL A 258 -2.66 0.12 -27.51
CA VAL A 258 -3.71 -0.79 -27.01
C VAL A 258 -4.86 0.05 -26.47
N PRO A 259 -6.11 -0.14 -26.96
CA PRO A 259 -7.24 0.70 -26.56
C PRO A 259 -7.87 0.29 -25.23
N TYR A 260 -8.58 1.23 -24.61
CA TYR A 260 -9.52 0.98 -23.52
C TYR A 260 -10.78 1.84 -23.70
N PRO A 261 -11.99 1.30 -23.64
CA PRO A 261 -12.35 -0.12 -23.43
C PRO A 261 -11.87 -1.04 -24.54
N SER A 262 -11.81 -2.37 -24.26
CA SER A 262 -11.37 -3.35 -25.25
C SER A 262 -12.53 -4.10 -25.92
N SER A 263 -12.33 -4.47 -27.18
CA SER A 263 -13.13 -5.46 -27.87
C SER A 263 -12.26 -6.16 -28.91
N PRO A 264 -12.69 -7.32 -29.49
CA PRO A 264 -11.97 -7.96 -30.61
C PRO A 264 -11.73 -7.01 -31.77
N GLU A 265 -12.72 -6.21 -32.13
CA GLU A 265 -12.66 -5.24 -33.25
C GLU A 265 -11.70 -4.09 -32.95
N ALA A 266 -11.68 -3.61 -31.71
CA ALA A 266 -10.81 -2.50 -31.28
C ALA A 266 -9.33 -2.89 -31.30
N VAL A 267 -8.99 -4.15 -31.01
CA VAL A 267 -7.60 -4.63 -31.00
C VAL A 267 -7.14 -5.22 -32.34
N ALA A 268 -8.05 -5.62 -33.24
CA ALA A 268 -7.73 -6.25 -34.51
C ALA A 268 -6.69 -5.47 -35.35
N PRO A 269 -6.73 -4.11 -35.42
CA PRO A 269 -5.74 -3.34 -36.18
C PRO A 269 -4.31 -3.44 -35.67
N LEU A 270 -4.11 -3.88 -34.41
CA LEU A 270 -2.78 -4.00 -33.78
C LEU A 270 -2.11 -5.34 -34.09
N LEU A 271 -2.88 -6.39 -34.41
CA LEU A 271 -2.38 -7.76 -34.52
C LEU A 271 -1.33 -7.96 -35.62
N PRO A 272 -1.45 -7.36 -36.84
CA PRO A 272 -0.41 -7.51 -37.85
C PRO A 272 0.96 -7.00 -37.42
N ALA A 273 1.02 -5.91 -36.67
CA ALA A 273 2.28 -5.37 -36.13
C ALA A 273 2.94 -6.25 -35.06
N LEU A 274 2.21 -7.23 -34.52
CA LEU A 274 2.65 -8.14 -33.47
C LEU A 274 2.98 -9.56 -33.99
N GLU A 275 2.95 -9.82 -35.29
CA GLU A 275 3.23 -11.15 -35.86
C GLU A 275 4.62 -11.70 -35.47
N ALA A 276 5.62 -10.81 -35.38
CA ALA A 276 6.96 -11.18 -34.89
C ALA A 276 7.05 -11.43 -33.36
N HIS A 277 5.96 -11.17 -32.63
CA HIS A 277 5.87 -11.26 -31.17
C HIS A 277 4.65 -12.09 -30.72
N PRO A 278 4.66 -13.42 -30.91
CA PRO A 278 3.46 -14.26 -30.71
C PRO A 278 2.88 -14.20 -29.29
N GLY A 279 3.73 -14.03 -28.27
CA GLY A 279 3.26 -13.83 -26.88
C GLY A 279 2.49 -12.52 -26.68
N SER A 280 2.93 -11.45 -27.33
CA SER A 280 2.25 -10.15 -27.30
C SER A 280 0.95 -10.18 -28.10
N GLN A 281 0.96 -10.81 -29.27
CA GLN A 281 -0.24 -11.00 -30.10
C GLN A 281 -1.31 -11.77 -29.33
N ALA A 282 -0.97 -12.91 -28.74
CA ALA A 282 -1.88 -13.72 -27.93
C ALA A 282 -2.43 -12.93 -26.72
N MET A 283 -1.59 -12.11 -26.07
CA MET A 283 -2.01 -11.24 -24.96
C MET A 283 -3.06 -10.21 -25.42
N VAL A 284 -2.85 -9.55 -26.56
CA VAL A 284 -3.77 -8.54 -27.11
C VAL A 284 -5.07 -9.18 -27.59
N GLU A 285 -5.02 -10.34 -28.25
CA GLU A 285 -6.22 -11.08 -28.66
C GLU A 285 -7.05 -11.50 -27.44
N LYS A 286 -6.41 -12.04 -26.38
CA LYS A 286 -7.07 -12.38 -25.12
C LYS A 286 -7.72 -11.15 -24.51
N TYR A 287 -6.99 -10.04 -24.42
CA TYR A 287 -7.49 -8.77 -23.91
C TYR A 287 -8.72 -8.27 -24.66
N GLY A 288 -8.72 -8.35 -25.99
CA GLY A 288 -9.87 -8.01 -26.81
C GLY A 288 -11.09 -8.90 -26.53
N LYS A 289 -10.88 -10.23 -26.41
CA LYS A 289 -11.94 -11.21 -26.10
C LYS A 289 -12.52 -11.04 -24.71
N GLU A 290 -11.72 -10.57 -23.74
CA GLU A 290 -12.15 -10.33 -22.36
C GLU A 290 -13.05 -9.09 -22.21
N GLN A 291 -13.07 -8.20 -23.21
CA GLN A 291 -13.92 -7.00 -23.27
C GLN A 291 -13.83 -6.14 -22.02
N TRP A 292 -12.61 -5.72 -21.68
CA TRP A 292 -12.35 -4.87 -20.53
C TRP A 292 -13.03 -3.52 -20.65
N ASN A 293 -13.81 -3.19 -19.63
CA ASN A 293 -14.56 -1.96 -19.45
C ASN A 293 -14.80 -1.75 -17.94
N LYS A 294 -15.60 -0.79 -17.55
CA LYS A 294 -15.93 -0.49 -16.14
C LYS A 294 -16.56 -1.68 -15.42
N GLU A 295 -17.48 -2.39 -16.04
CA GLU A 295 -18.16 -3.56 -15.46
C GLU A 295 -17.18 -4.70 -15.21
N LYS A 296 -16.22 -4.90 -16.11
CA LYS A 296 -15.15 -5.90 -15.96
C LYS A 296 -14.19 -5.54 -14.84
N LEU A 297 -13.81 -4.26 -14.71
CA LEU A 297 -13.04 -3.76 -13.57
C LEU A 297 -13.78 -3.99 -12.25
N ALA A 298 -15.07 -3.63 -12.18
CA ALA A 298 -15.90 -3.86 -11.01
C ALA A 298 -15.98 -5.37 -10.64
N ALA A 299 -16.12 -6.24 -11.65
CA ALA A 299 -16.10 -7.69 -11.45
C ALA A 299 -14.76 -8.20 -10.93
N ARG A 300 -13.64 -7.60 -11.38
CA ARG A 300 -12.28 -7.92 -10.90
C ARG A 300 -12.10 -7.61 -9.41
N PHE A 301 -12.71 -6.54 -8.92
CA PHE A 301 -12.60 -6.14 -7.52
C PHE A 301 -13.55 -6.89 -6.59
N ARG A 302 -14.63 -7.46 -7.11
CA ARG A 302 -15.70 -8.08 -6.32
C ARG A 302 -15.19 -9.05 -5.26
N GLN A 303 -14.27 -9.94 -5.62
CA GLN A 303 -13.76 -10.94 -4.68
C GLN A 303 -12.99 -10.34 -3.49
N GLY A 304 -12.20 -9.29 -3.74
CA GLY A 304 -11.52 -8.56 -2.67
C GLY A 304 -12.50 -7.79 -1.79
N ILE A 305 -13.49 -7.14 -2.40
CA ILE A 305 -14.53 -6.40 -1.69
C ILE A 305 -15.35 -7.34 -0.79
N GLU A 306 -15.77 -8.49 -1.30
CA GLU A 306 -16.46 -9.53 -0.54
C GLU A 306 -15.60 -10.09 0.59
N TRP A 307 -14.28 -10.24 0.35
CA TRP A 307 -13.35 -10.66 1.40
C TRP A 307 -13.26 -9.62 2.52
N GLY A 308 -13.11 -8.34 2.19
CA GLY A 308 -13.09 -7.24 3.17
C GLY A 308 -14.38 -7.17 3.98
N ALA A 309 -15.52 -7.26 3.31
CA ALA A 309 -16.84 -7.23 3.95
C ALA A 309 -17.07 -8.41 4.92
N ARG A 310 -16.71 -9.64 4.50
CA ARG A 310 -16.83 -10.84 5.36
C ARG A 310 -15.96 -10.76 6.61
N ASN A 311 -14.78 -10.15 6.48
CA ASN A 311 -13.83 -10.03 7.57
C ASN A 311 -14.01 -8.73 8.37
N GLN A 312 -14.93 -7.86 7.94
CA GLN A 312 -15.21 -6.55 8.57
C GLN A 312 -13.93 -5.69 8.71
N VAL A 313 -13.13 -5.63 7.64
CA VAL A 313 -11.88 -4.88 7.59
C VAL A 313 -11.89 -3.83 6.48
N PRO A 314 -11.28 -2.66 6.70
CA PRO A 314 -11.17 -1.64 5.67
C PRO A 314 -10.16 -2.05 4.58
N LEU A 315 -10.53 -1.78 3.32
CA LEU A 315 -9.68 -1.97 2.15
C LEU A 315 -9.13 -0.64 1.67
N TYR A 316 -7.95 -0.71 1.03
CA TYR A 316 -7.28 0.42 0.43
C TYR A 316 -6.56 -0.02 -0.85
N CYS A 317 -6.61 0.80 -1.90
CA CYS A 317 -5.86 0.57 -3.14
C CYS A 317 -4.56 1.39 -3.11
N GLY A 318 -3.45 0.75 -2.73
CA GLY A 318 -2.15 1.42 -2.53
C GLY A 318 -1.48 1.86 -3.82
N GLU A 319 -1.74 1.15 -4.93
CA GLU A 319 -1.18 1.48 -6.24
C GLU A 319 -2.13 1.11 -7.38
N PHE A 320 -2.20 2.00 -8.37
CA PHE A 320 -2.82 1.78 -9.67
C PHE A 320 -2.36 2.85 -10.66
N GLY A 321 -2.50 2.57 -11.95
CA GLY A 321 -2.13 3.55 -12.96
C GLY A 321 -1.95 2.97 -14.35
N VAL A 322 -1.60 3.83 -15.31
CA VAL A 322 -1.39 3.48 -16.72
C VAL A 322 -0.12 4.12 -17.24
N PHE A 323 0.82 3.30 -17.74
CA PHE A 323 2.09 3.76 -18.29
C PHE A 323 1.86 4.65 -19.54
N PRO A 324 2.30 5.92 -19.51
CA PRO A 324 1.83 6.89 -20.48
C PRO A 324 2.46 6.84 -21.88
N PRO A 325 3.74 6.40 -22.08
CA PRO A 325 4.46 6.68 -23.35
C PRO A 325 3.81 6.17 -24.63
N HIS A 326 3.02 5.09 -24.52
CA HIS A 326 2.40 4.43 -25.69
C HIS A 326 0.88 4.32 -25.57
N THR A 327 0.29 5.00 -24.59
CA THR A 327 -1.15 5.00 -24.32
C THR A 327 -1.76 6.30 -24.82
N LYS A 328 -2.83 6.22 -25.61
CA LYS A 328 -3.56 7.42 -26.05
C LYS A 328 -4.22 8.11 -24.85
N PRO A 329 -4.17 9.46 -24.78
CA PRO A 329 -4.71 10.21 -23.64
C PRO A 329 -6.19 9.89 -23.34
N GLU A 330 -7.04 9.76 -24.36
CA GLU A 330 -8.46 9.44 -24.22
C GLU A 330 -8.72 8.07 -23.59
N HIS A 331 -7.95 7.04 -23.98
CA HIS A 331 -8.05 5.70 -23.39
C HIS A 331 -7.55 5.69 -21.95
N ARG A 332 -6.48 6.45 -21.68
CA ARG A 332 -5.94 6.62 -20.34
C ARG A 332 -6.94 7.31 -19.42
N ALA A 333 -7.57 8.41 -19.88
CA ALA A 333 -8.61 9.10 -19.14
C ALA A 333 -9.82 8.20 -18.83
N ASN A 334 -10.28 7.43 -19.80
CA ASN A 334 -11.41 6.52 -19.63
C ASN A 334 -11.11 5.47 -18.56
N TRP A 335 -9.92 4.85 -18.60
CA TRP A 335 -9.53 3.86 -17.60
C TRP A 335 -9.45 4.46 -16.18
N PHE A 336 -8.81 5.62 -16.01
CA PHE A 336 -8.72 6.27 -14.70
C PHE A 336 -10.09 6.64 -14.13
N ARG A 337 -11.00 7.13 -14.98
CA ARG A 337 -12.37 7.44 -14.58
C ARG A 337 -13.10 6.20 -14.10
N ASP A 338 -13.12 5.16 -14.91
CA ASP A 338 -13.82 3.91 -14.60
C ASP A 338 -13.25 3.27 -13.34
N PHE A 339 -11.91 3.26 -13.19
CA PHE A 339 -11.23 2.72 -12.03
C PHE A 339 -11.58 3.52 -10.76
N GLY A 340 -11.47 4.84 -10.81
CA GLY A 340 -11.81 5.74 -9.69
C GLY A 340 -13.28 5.63 -9.28
N GLU A 341 -14.20 5.54 -10.23
CA GLU A 341 -15.63 5.35 -9.97
C GLU A 341 -15.94 4.00 -9.30
N VAL A 342 -15.24 2.92 -9.69
CA VAL A 342 -15.38 1.61 -9.04
C VAL A 342 -14.88 1.65 -7.60
N LEU A 343 -13.74 2.30 -7.33
CA LEU A 343 -13.23 2.46 -5.96
C LEU A 343 -14.19 3.31 -5.10
N ALA A 344 -14.66 4.42 -5.64
CA ALA A 344 -15.59 5.33 -4.94
C ALA A 344 -16.92 4.65 -4.60
N ALA A 345 -17.50 3.89 -5.53
CA ALA A 345 -18.74 3.13 -5.31
C ALA A 345 -18.61 2.10 -4.17
N ASN A 346 -17.40 1.65 -3.87
CA ASN A 346 -17.10 0.68 -2.81
C ASN A 346 -16.45 1.32 -1.58
N LYS A 347 -16.34 2.65 -1.52
CA LYS A 347 -15.74 3.41 -0.42
C LYS A 347 -14.28 3.00 -0.13
N ILE A 348 -13.53 2.62 -1.17
CA ILE A 348 -12.13 2.24 -1.10
C ILE A 348 -11.28 3.47 -1.36
N GLY A 349 -10.47 3.87 -0.37
CA GLY A 349 -9.46 4.91 -0.54
C GLY A 349 -8.30 4.44 -1.41
N TRP A 350 -7.52 5.39 -1.97
CA TRP A 350 -6.52 5.03 -2.96
C TRP A 350 -5.33 6.01 -3.02
N ALA A 351 -4.18 5.50 -3.47
CA ALA A 351 -3.06 6.32 -3.96
C ALA A 351 -2.68 5.92 -5.39
N VAL A 352 -2.72 6.91 -6.29
CA VAL A 352 -2.27 6.71 -7.67
C VAL A 352 -0.74 6.56 -7.74
N TRP A 353 -0.24 5.72 -8.62
CA TRP A 353 1.18 5.53 -8.88
C TRP A 353 1.66 6.40 -10.05
N GLY A 354 2.37 7.52 -9.85
CA GLY A 354 2.70 8.24 -8.63
C GLY A 354 2.59 9.76 -8.90
N TRP A 355 2.98 10.56 -7.91
CA TRP A 355 3.09 12.02 -8.04
C TRP A 355 4.22 12.43 -8.97
N ASP A 356 5.41 11.92 -8.72
CA ASP A 356 6.69 12.36 -9.27
C ASP A 356 7.16 11.55 -10.48
N GLU A 357 6.66 10.34 -10.65
CA GLU A 357 6.90 9.49 -11.83
C GLU A 357 5.89 8.35 -11.95
N GLY A 358 6.06 7.55 -13.01
CA GLY A 358 5.35 6.29 -13.17
C GLY A 358 4.09 6.41 -14.01
N PHE A 359 2.99 5.94 -13.48
CA PHE A 359 1.76 5.65 -14.19
C PHE A 359 0.63 6.65 -13.94
N GLY A 360 0.84 7.59 -13.01
CA GLY A 360 -0.19 8.47 -12.46
C GLY A 360 -0.09 9.93 -12.89
N LEU A 361 0.03 10.81 -11.89
CA LEU A 361 0.01 12.26 -12.05
C LEU A 361 1.27 12.82 -12.71
N ASN A 362 2.41 12.12 -12.58
CA ASN A 362 3.64 12.38 -13.32
C ASN A 362 4.07 13.86 -13.33
N ARG A 363 4.22 14.42 -12.13
CA ARG A 363 4.66 15.80 -11.93
C ARG A 363 5.91 16.11 -12.76
N ARG A 364 5.85 17.20 -13.50
CA ARG A 364 6.99 17.84 -14.17
C ARG A 364 7.12 19.28 -13.70
N LYS A 365 8.29 19.87 -13.81
CA LYS A 365 8.48 21.29 -13.51
C LYS A 365 8.41 22.10 -14.81
N VAL A 366 7.54 23.11 -14.82
CA VAL A 366 7.43 24.12 -15.88
C VAL A 366 7.65 25.48 -15.22
N ASP A 367 8.66 26.20 -15.63
CA ASP A 367 9.09 27.47 -15.01
C ASP A 367 9.26 27.37 -13.49
N GLY A 368 9.83 26.23 -13.04
CA GLY A 368 10.07 25.94 -11.63
C GLY A 368 8.84 25.53 -10.82
N LYS A 369 7.64 25.58 -11.41
CA LYS A 369 6.38 25.16 -10.76
C LYS A 369 6.04 23.72 -11.11
N PRO A 370 5.55 22.92 -10.16
CA PRO A 370 5.08 21.57 -10.44
C PRO A 370 3.78 21.62 -11.25
N VAL A 371 3.73 20.83 -12.32
CA VAL A 371 2.54 20.62 -13.17
C VAL A 371 2.27 19.14 -13.27
N VAL A 372 1.05 18.76 -13.00
CA VAL A 372 0.59 17.36 -13.10
C VAL A 372 -0.10 17.05 -14.43
N ASP A 373 -0.25 15.77 -14.74
CA ASP A 373 -1.04 15.34 -15.88
C ASP A 373 -2.52 15.68 -15.66
N ALA A 374 -2.97 16.74 -16.35
CA ALA A 374 -4.34 17.26 -16.20
C ALA A 374 -5.40 16.23 -16.61
N VAL A 375 -5.09 15.36 -17.59
CA VAL A 375 -6.02 14.31 -18.06
C VAL A 375 -6.29 13.32 -16.93
N VAL A 376 -5.24 12.88 -16.25
CA VAL A 376 -5.35 11.96 -15.11
C VAL A 376 -6.00 12.63 -13.92
N ALA A 377 -5.57 13.85 -13.58
CA ALA A 377 -6.13 14.59 -12.45
C ALA A 377 -7.66 14.75 -12.60
N GLN A 378 -8.13 15.22 -13.75
CA GLN A 378 -9.55 15.37 -14.05
C GLN A 378 -10.31 14.03 -14.03
N ALA A 379 -9.73 12.98 -14.60
CA ALA A 379 -10.34 11.65 -14.62
C ALA A 379 -10.53 11.06 -13.22
N LEU A 380 -9.65 11.41 -12.27
CA LEU A 380 -9.72 11.02 -10.86
C LEU A 380 -10.54 12.00 -9.99
N GLY A 381 -11.15 13.02 -10.58
CA GLY A 381 -11.93 14.03 -9.85
C GLY A 381 -11.06 15.02 -9.05
N LEU A 382 -9.76 15.08 -9.34
CA LEU A 382 -8.85 16.07 -8.78
C LEU A 382 -8.91 17.36 -9.61
N GLN A 383 -8.58 18.48 -8.98
CA GLN A 383 -8.48 19.76 -9.67
C GLN A 383 -7.07 19.90 -10.27
N PRO A 384 -6.91 19.95 -11.61
CA PRO A 384 -5.60 20.26 -12.17
C PRO A 384 -5.20 21.66 -11.78
N ALA A 385 -3.97 21.83 -11.31
CA ALA A 385 -3.41 23.13 -10.98
C ALA A 385 -3.06 23.93 -12.24
#